data_27df0937ef32d4586555631a6db3162e
#
_entry.id   27df0937ef32d4586555631a6db3162e
#
_cell.length_a   1.000
_cell.length_b   1.000
_cell.length_c   1.000
_cell.angle_alpha   90.00
_cell.angle_beta   90.00
_cell.angle_gamma   90.00
#
_symmetry.space_group_name_H-M   'P 1'
#
loop_
_entity.id
_entity.type
_entity.pdbx_description
1 polymer ?
#
loop_
_entity_poly.entity_id
_entity_poly.type
_entity_poly.pdbx_seq_one_letter_code
_entity_poly.pdbx_strand_id
1 'polypeptide(L)'
;NRRLTGNNFHVYLKPDRLVDPEAFGVHGIADEFLMDKPAFGDVVDEFIDYIRGAELVIHNASFDIGFMDYEFAKLNRGIPKTDTFCKVTDSLALARKMFPGKRNSLDALCSRYEIDNSKRTLHGALLDAQILADVYLMMTGGQTTMAFSMEGEGQQQAGEMGIQRVVRAASKLRVVYASDEELMNHESRLDLVQKKGGSCLWRA
;
A
#
# COMPACT_ATOMS: atom_id res chain seq x y z
N ASN A 1 14.01 -1.88 2.09
CA ASN A 1 13.86 -0.50 1.67
C ASN A 1 12.68 -0.40 0.70
N ARG A 2 11.65 0.36 1.04
CA ARG A 2 10.46 0.56 0.19
C ARG A 2 10.78 1.60 -0.91
N ARG A 3 11.47 1.17 -1.95
CA ARG A 3 11.89 2.02 -3.08
C ARG A 3 11.81 1.25 -4.38
N LEU A 4 11.49 1.93 -5.46
CA LEU A 4 11.63 1.38 -6.81
C LEU A 4 13.10 1.03 -7.07
N THR A 5 13.34 -0.18 -7.57
CA THR A 5 14.70 -0.67 -7.85
C THR A 5 15.20 -0.27 -9.22
N GLY A 6 14.30 0.12 -10.13
CA GLY A 6 14.59 0.34 -11.55
C GLY A 6 14.71 -0.95 -12.35
N ASN A 7 14.63 -2.12 -11.71
CA ASN A 7 14.59 -3.40 -12.42
C ASN A 7 13.18 -3.65 -12.92
N ASN A 8 12.96 -3.54 -14.23
CA ASN A 8 11.66 -3.67 -14.85
C ASN A 8 11.68 -4.81 -15.88
N PHE A 9 10.63 -5.61 -15.90
CA PHE A 9 10.32 -6.52 -16.99
C PHE A 9 9.22 -5.87 -17.83
N HIS A 10 9.59 -5.39 -19.03
CA HIS A 10 8.67 -4.71 -19.92
C HIS A 10 8.86 -5.20 -21.36
N VAL A 11 7.89 -5.94 -21.86
CA VAL A 11 7.93 -6.56 -23.19
C VAL A 11 6.59 -6.33 -23.88
N TYR A 12 6.64 -5.94 -25.16
CA TYR A 12 5.47 -5.95 -26.03
C TYR A 12 5.31 -7.32 -26.66
N LEU A 13 4.08 -7.81 -26.69
CA LEU A 13 3.78 -9.16 -27.17
C LEU A 13 2.90 -9.08 -28.43
N LYS A 14 3.16 -9.97 -29.37
CA LYS A 14 2.29 -10.19 -30.52
C LYS A 14 1.16 -11.12 -30.12
N PRO A 15 -0.10 -10.67 -30.12
CA PRO A 15 -1.25 -11.53 -29.87
C PRO A 15 -1.56 -12.40 -31.11
N ASP A 16 -2.30 -13.51 -30.88
CA ASP A 16 -2.77 -14.39 -31.97
C ASP A 16 -3.99 -13.82 -32.72
N ARG A 17 -4.45 -12.62 -32.36
CA ARG A 17 -5.61 -11.94 -32.93
C ARG A 17 -5.31 -10.46 -33.12
N LEU A 18 -6.09 -9.80 -33.94
CA LEU A 18 -6.00 -8.34 -34.07
C LEU A 18 -6.40 -7.64 -32.75
N VAL A 19 -5.81 -6.49 -32.54
CA VAL A 19 -6.11 -5.63 -31.40
C VAL A 19 -7.56 -5.14 -31.53
N ASP A 20 -8.31 -5.29 -30.44
CA ASP A 20 -9.69 -4.77 -30.38
C ASP A 20 -9.68 -3.25 -30.46
N PRO A 21 -10.57 -2.62 -31.25
CA PRO A 21 -10.66 -1.16 -31.36
C PRO A 21 -10.86 -0.44 -30.02
N GLU A 22 -11.62 -1.04 -29.08
CA GLU A 22 -11.81 -0.47 -27.75
C GLU A 22 -10.50 -0.52 -26.95
N ALA A 23 -9.75 -1.62 -27.04
CA ALA A 23 -8.45 -1.77 -26.40
C ALA A 23 -7.43 -0.78 -27.00
N PHE A 24 -7.42 -0.63 -28.33
CA PHE A 24 -6.59 0.38 -28.98
C PHE A 24 -6.88 1.80 -28.47
N GLY A 25 -8.15 2.14 -28.27
CA GLY A 25 -8.56 3.42 -27.67
C GLY A 25 -8.01 3.65 -26.25
N VAL A 26 -7.72 2.56 -25.51
CA VAL A 26 -7.21 2.62 -24.15
C VAL A 26 -5.68 2.75 -24.11
N HIS A 27 -4.96 1.92 -24.86
CA HIS A 27 -3.49 1.84 -24.78
C HIS A 27 -2.74 2.40 -25.99
N GLY A 28 -3.44 2.66 -27.12
CA GLY A 28 -2.86 3.29 -28.32
C GLY A 28 -1.87 2.42 -29.10
N ILE A 29 -1.80 1.10 -28.85
CA ILE A 29 -0.88 0.18 -29.50
C ILE A 29 -1.54 -0.43 -30.73
N ALA A 30 -1.00 -0.15 -31.91
CA ALA A 30 -1.52 -0.64 -33.19
C ALA A 30 -1.00 -2.04 -33.52
N ASP A 31 -1.73 -2.78 -34.37
CA ASP A 31 -1.34 -4.11 -34.82
C ASP A 31 0.01 -4.10 -35.53
N GLU A 32 0.26 -3.07 -36.35
CA GLU A 32 1.52 -2.92 -37.10
C GLU A 32 2.74 -2.86 -36.18
N PHE A 33 2.61 -2.22 -35.01
CA PHE A 33 3.66 -2.15 -33.99
C PHE A 33 3.94 -3.51 -33.36
N LEU A 34 2.95 -4.38 -33.28
CA LEU A 34 3.05 -5.70 -32.64
C LEU A 34 3.51 -6.81 -33.59
N MET A 35 3.54 -6.58 -34.89
CA MET A 35 3.83 -7.62 -35.89
C MET A 35 5.22 -8.28 -35.74
N ASP A 36 6.22 -7.52 -35.30
CA ASP A 36 7.61 -7.94 -35.10
C ASP A 36 7.93 -8.33 -33.65
N LYS A 37 6.95 -8.32 -32.77
CA LYS A 37 7.15 -8.63 -31.34
C LYS A 37 7.07 -10.14 -31.09
N PRO A 38 7.73 -10.64 -30.01
CA PRO A 38 7.66 -12.07 -29.65
C PRO A 38 6.25 -12.47 -29.25
N ALA A 39 5.91 -13.73 -29.44
CA ALA A 39 4.72 -14.30 -28.82
C ALA A 39 4.92 -14.53 -27.32
N PHE A 40 3.82 -14.67 -26.56
CA PHE A 40 3.93 -14.89 -25.11
C PHE A 40 4.73 -16.14 -24.77
N GLY A 41 4.58 -17.22 -25.56
CA GLY A 41 5.33 -18.47 -25.36
C GLY A 41 6.85 -18.34 -25.47
N ASP A 42 7.35 -17.31 -26.17
CA ASP A 42 8.79 -17.07 -26.35
C ASP A 42 9.42 -16.40 -25.12
N VAL A 43 8.63 -15.69 -24.32
CA VAL A 43 9.10 -14.89 -23.17
C VAL A 43 8.62 -15.41 -21.82
N VAL A 44 7.74 -16.41 -21.81
CA VAL A 44 7.07 -16.88 -20.61
C VAL A 44 8.03 -17.40 -19.54
N ASP A 45 9.10 -18.06 -19.93
CA ASP A 45 10.07 -18.62 -18.98
C ASP A 45 10.83 -17.51 -18.25
N GLU A 46 11.30 -16.51 -18.98
CA GLU A 46 11.95 -15.32 -18.41
C GLU A 46 10.98 -14.55 -17.51
N PHE A 47 9.73 -14.40 -17.94
CA PHE A 47 8.69 -13.77 -17.15
C PHE A 47 8.41 -14.51 -15.82
N ILE A 48 8.27 -15.84 -15.87
CA ILE A 48 8.05 -16.66 -14.68
C ILE A 48 9.26 -16.56 -13.73
N ASP A 49 10.47 -16.61 -14.25
CA ASP A 49 11.68 -16.49 -13.42
C ASP A 49 11.78 -15.11 -12.76
N TYR A 50 11.35 -14.05 -13.47
CA TYR A 50 11.31 -12.69 -12.94
C TYR A 50 10.32 -12.53 -11.77
N ILE A 51 9.13 -13.16 -11.87
CA ILE A 51 8.06 -13.01 -10.84
C ILE A 51 8.08 -14.09 -9.75
N ARG A 52 8.80 -15.20 -9.95
CA ARG A 52 8.80 -16.35 -9.04
C ARG A 52 9.17 -15.96 -7.61
N GLY A 53 8.28 -16.31 -6.66
CA GLY A 53 8.45 -16.01 -5.24
C GLY A 53 8.18 -14.55 -4.86
N ALA A 54 7.79 -13.71 -5.84
CA ALA A 54 7.45 -12.32 -5.57
C ALA A 54 6.04 -12.16 -5.00
N GLU A 55 5.81 -11.04 -4.34
CA GLU A 55 4.47 -10.52 -4.07
C GLU A 55 4.06 -9.59 -5.21
N LEU A 56 3.08 -10.02 -6.00
CA LEU A 56 2.51 -9.26 -7.10
C LEU A 56 1.45 -8.30 -6.55
N VAL A 57 1.74 -7.01 -6.59
CA VAL A 57 0.78 -5.97 -6.22
C VAL A 57 0.09 -5.47 -7.49
N ILE A 58 -1.21 -5.74 -7.61
CA ILE A 58 -1.98 -5.47 -8.82
C ILE A 58 -3.25 -4.71 -8.44
N HIS A 59 -3.67 -3.76 -9.28
CA HIS A 59 -4.91 -3.01 -9.06
C HIS A 59 -6.08 -3.67 -9.80
N ASN A 60 -6.99 -4.33 -9.09
CA ASN A 60 -8.00 -5.25 -9.62
C ASN A 60 -7.39 -6.58 -10.09
N ALA A 61 -6.66 -7.22 -9.18
CA ALA A 61 -5.83 -8.39 -9.47
C ALA A 61 -6.55 -9.56 -10.14
N SER A 62 -7.83 -9.75 -9.89
CA SER A 62 -8.61 -10.83 -10.50
C SER A 62 -8.62 -10.78 -12.03
N PHE A 63 -8.55 -9.57 -12.61
CA PHE A 63 -8.50 -9.37 -14.05
C PHE A 63 -7.17 -9.85 -14.63
N ASP A 64 -6.05 -9.33 -14.14
CA ASP A 64 -4.71 -9.63 -14.66
C ASP A 64 -4.32 -11.09 -14.40
N ILE A 65 -4.57 -11.60 -13.20
CA ILE A 65 -4.29 -13.00 -12.83
C ILE A 65 -5.11 -13.96 -13.70
N GLY A 66 -6.38 -13.62 -13.96
CA GLY A 66 -7.23 -14.42 -14.85
C GLY A 66 -6.66 -14.54 -16.26
N PHE A 67 -6.15 -13.44 -16.82
CA PHE A 67 -5.48 -13.44 -18.13
C PHE A 67 -4.15 -14.19 -18.10
N MET A 68 -3.32 -13.98 -17.08
CA MET A 68 -2.04 -14.69 -16.95
C MET A 68 -2.26 -16.22 -16.88
N ASP A 69 -3.16 -16.66 -16.02
CA ASP A 69 -3.45 -18.10 -15.87
C ASP A 69 -4.05 -18.70 -17.15
N TYR A 70 -4.87 -17.92 -17.87
CA TYR A 70 -5.42 -18.33 -19.16
C TYR A 70 -4.31 -18.52 -20.22
N GLU A 71 -3.40 -17.55 -20.34
CA GLU A 71 -2.28 -17.66 -21.28
C GLU A 71 -1.31 -18.78 -20.90
N PHE A 72 -1.03 -19.01 -19.62
CA PHE A 72 -0.26 -20.16 -19.15
C PHE A 72 -0.91 -21.48 -19.54
N ALA A 73 -2.21 -21.62 -19.35
CA ALA A 73 -2.95 -22.82 -19.72
C ALA A 73 -2.93 -23.07 -21.24
N LYS A 74 -3.06 -21.99 -22.03
CA LYS A 74 -3.06 -22.05 -23.50
C LYS A 74 -1.76 -22.61 -24.09
N LEU A 75 -0.63 -22.38 -23.41
CA LEU A 75 0.68 -22.92 -23.84
C LEU A 75 0.79 -24.43 -23.70
N ASN A 76 -0.10 -25.11 -22.97
CA ASN A 76 -0.09 -26.56 -22.74
C ASN A 76 1.26 -27.11 -22.23
N ARG A 77 2.03 -26.30 -21.50
CA ARG A 77 3.37 -26.64 -20.95
C ARG A 77 3.31 -27.11 -19.50
N GLY A 78 2.13 -27.29 -18.92
CA GLY A 78 1.96 -27.66 -17.51
C GLY A 78 2.35 -26.57 -16.52
N ILE A 79 2.35 -25.31 -16.94
CA ILE A 79 2.64 -24.16 -16.07
C ILE A 79 1.52 -24.06 -15.04
N PRO A 80 1.85 -24.04 -13.73
CA PRO A 80 0.84 -23.94 -12.68
C PRO A 80 0.23 -22.55 -12.63
N LYS A 81 -0.89 -22.39 -11.91
CA LYS A 81 -1.50 -21.08 -11.70
C LYS A 81 -0.58 -20.14 -10.93
N THR A 82 -0.73 -18.86 -11.18
CA THR A 82 0.10 -17.78 -10.61
C THR A 82 0.17 -17.82 -9.08
N ASP A 83 -0.94 -18.11 -8.42
CA ASP A 83 -1.05 -18.16 -6.95
C ASP A 83 -0.27 -19.31 -6.29
N THR A 84 0.20 -20.30 -7.07
CA THR A 84 1.03 -21.40 -6.57
C THR A 84 2.51 -21.01 -6.38
N PHE A 85 2.98 -19.98 -7.07
CA PHE A 85 4.40 -19.58 -7.03
C PHE A 85 4.62 -18.09 -6.78
N CYS A 86 3.54 -17.29 -6.72
CA CYS A 86 3.55 -15.88 -6.35
C CYS A 86 2.49 -15.61 -5.28
N LYS A 87 2.78 -14.66 -4.39
CA LYS A 87 1.76 -14.07 -3.55
C LYS A 87 1.07 -12.94 -4.32
N VAL A 88 -0.26 -12.88 -4.30
CA VAL A 88 -1.03 -11.84 -4.98
C VAL A 88 -1.68 -10.90 -3.98
N THR A 89 -1.45 -9.60 -4.14
CA THR A 89 -2.07 -8.55 -3.33
C THR A 89 -2.89 -7.63 -4.23
N ASP A 90 -4.21 -7.60 -4.01
CA ASP A 90 -5.13 -6.72 -4.73
C ASP A 90 -5.18 -5.35 -4.04
N SER A 91 -4.55 -4.35 -4.67
CA SER A 91 -4.53 -2.99 -4.16
C SER A 91 -5.88 -2.28 -4.23
N LEU A 92 -6.78 -2.67 -5.16
CA LEU A 92 -8.14 -2.16 -5.22
C LEU A 92 -8.98 -2.66 -4.03
N ALA A 93 -8.84 -3.94 -3.69
CA ALA A 93 -9.50 -4.51 -2.51
C ALA A 93 -9.00 -3.84 -1.22
N LEU A 94 -7.69 -3.58 -1.13
CA LEU A 94 -7.11 -2.82 -0.02
C LEU A 94 -7.67 -1.40 0.03
N ALA A 95 -7.69 -0.68 -1.09
CA ALA A 95 -8.23 0.68 -1.17
C ALA A 95 -9.71 0.75 -0.76
N ARG A 96 -10.53 -0.23 -1.18
CA ARG A 96 -11.94 -0.32 -0.78
C ARG A 96 -12.13 -0.48 0.73
N LYS A 97 -11.23 -1.23 1.38
CA LYS A 97 -11.24 -1.36 2.86
C LYS A 97 -10.84 -0.06 3.55
N MET A 98 -9.86 0.66 3.00
CA MET A 98 -9.39 1.93 3.57
C MET A 98 -10.36 3.08 3.33
N PHE A 99 -11.05 3.10 2.20
CA PHE A 99 -11.93 4.19 1.76
C PHE A 99 -13.30 3.66 1.31
N PRO A 100 -14.11 3.12 2.25
CA PRO A 100 -15.43 2.59 1.92
C PRO A 100 -16.32 3.68 1.33
N GLY A 101 -17.09 3.33 0.29
CA GLY A 101 -18.01 4.25 -0.38
C GLY A 101 -17.35 5.35 -1.24
N LYS A 102 -16.03 5.35 -1.38
CA LYS A 102 -15.30 6.29 -2.26
C LYS A 102 -14.89 5.63 -3.57
N ARG A 103 -14.62 6.46 -4.59
CA ARG A 103 -13.98 5.98 -5.82
C ARG A 103 -12.54 5.54 -5.50
N ASN A 104 -12.16 4.35 -5.98
CA ASN A 104 -10.88 3.72 -5.70
C ASN A 104 -10.17 3.26 -7.00
N SER A 105 -10.48 3.88 -8.15
CA SER A 105 -9.67 3.72 -9.36
C SER A 105 -8.25 4.27 -9.13
N LEU A 106 -7.28 3.85 -9.93
CA LEU A 106 -5.90 4.33 -9.82
C LEU A 106 -5.84 5.87 -9.88
N ASP A 107 -6.57 6.51 -10.80
CA ASP A 107 -6.63 7.97 -10.89
C ASP A 107 -7.25 8.63 -9.66
N ALA A 108 -8.30 8.02 -9.08
CA ALA A 108 -8.90 8.53 -7.85
C ALA A 108 -7.94 8.43 -6.65
N LEU A 109 -7.11 7.40 -6.63
CA LEU A 109 -6.07 7.25 -5.61
C LEU A 109 -4.91 8.23 -5.83
N CYS A 110 -4.48 8.45 -7.09
CA CYS A 110 -3.49 9.49 -7.41
C CYS A 110 -3.95 10.85 -6.92
N SER A 111 -5.18 11.25 -7.24
CA SER A 111 -5.75 12.52 -6.78
C SER A 111 -5.82 12.63 -5.26
N ARG A 112 -6.10 11.51 -4.55
CA ARG A 112 -6.19 11.47 -3.09
C ARG A 112 -4.83 11.60 -2.40
N TYR A 113 -3.79 11.03 -3.00
CA TYR A 113 -2.44 11.03 -2.47
C TYR A 113 -1.54 12.10 -3.10
N GLU A 114 -2.12 12.99 -3.93
CA GLU A 114 -1.40 14.07 -4.62
C GLU A 114 -0.23 13.56 -5.47
N ILE A 115 -0.41 12.37 -6.08
CA ILE A 115 0.56 11.77 -6.99
C ILE A 115 0.32 12.31 -8.39
N ASP A 116 1.36 12.86 -9.00
CA ASP A 116 1.30 13.39 -10.37
C ASP A 116 1.13 12.24 -11.38
N ASN A 117 -0.03 12.21 -12.03
CA ASN A 117 -0.35 11.29 -13.11
C ASN A 117 -0.57 12.01 -14.46
N SER A 118 -0.09 13.25 -14.59
CA SER A 118 -0.31 14.10 -15.78
C SER A 118 0.26 13.50 -17.07
N LYS A 119 1.30 12.66 -16.96
CA LYS A 119 1.91 11.93 -18.09
C LYS A 119 1.09 10.72 -18.55
N ARG A 120 0.04 10.36 -17.82
CA ARG A 120 -0.84 9.23 -18.13
C ARG A 120 -1.92 9.64 -19.13
N THR A 121 -1.51 9.97 -20.36
CA THR A 121 -2.45 10.28 -21.45
C THR A 121 -3.10 9.03 -22.02
N LEU A 122 -2.36 7.91 -22.03
CA LEU A 122 -2.81 6.56 -22.40
C LEU A 122 -2.39 5.59 -21.30
N HIS A 123 -3.07 4.44 -21.23
CA HIS A 123 -2.76 3.39 -20.26
C HIS A 123 -1.50 2.61 -20.70
N GLY A 124 -0.33 3.15 -20.39
CA GLY A 124 0.95 2.48 -20.61
C GLY A 124 1.29 1.57 -19.43
N ALA A 125 1.47 0.26 -19.68
CA ALA A 125 1.65 -0.74 -18.62
C ALA A 125 2.77 -0.40 -17.64
N LEU A 126 3.93 0.04 -18.13
CA LEU A 126 5.06 0.41 -17.26
C LEU A 126 4.76 1.66 -16.42
N LEU A 127 4.15 2.68 -17.04
CA LEU A 127 3.79 3.91 -16.34
C LEU A 127 2.73 3.63 -15.27
N ASP A 128 1.71 2.82 -15.61
CA ASP A 128 0.67 2.43 -14.67
C ASP A 128 1.23 1.62 -13.50
N ALA A 129 2.20 0.73 -13.75
CA ALA A 129 2.89 -0.02 -12.70
C ALA A 129 3.72 0.89 -11.79
N GLN A 130 4.40 1.91 -12.32
CA GLN A 130 5.16 2.89 -11.54
C GLN A 130 4.22 3.73 -10.65
N ILE A 131 3.15 4.27 -11.23
CA ILE A 131 2.13 5.03 -10.49
C ILE A 131 1.49 4.15 -9.41
N LEU A 132 1.17 2.89 -9.72
CA LEU A 132 0.63 1.96 -8.74
C LEU A 132 1.61 1.70 -7.60
N ALA A 133 2.90 1.59 -7.88
CA ALA A 133 3.91 1.43 -6.82
C ALA A 133 3.92 2.63 -5.87
N ASP A 134 3.89 3.87 -6.38
CA ASP A 134 3.83 5.07 -5.57
C ASP A 134 2.53 5.13 -4.73
N VAL A 135 1.38 4.85 -5.36
CA VAL A 135 0.08 4.77 -4.66
C VAL A 135 0.12 3.71 -3.55
N TYR A 136 0.65 2.51 -3.83
CA TYR A 136 0.73 1.43 -2.85
C TYR A 136 1.67 1.76 -1.70
N LEU A 137 2.79 2.42 -1.96
CA LEU A 137 3.70 2.92 -0.94
C LEU A 137 3.01 3.93 -0.02
N MET A 138 2.23 4.86 -0.58
CA MET A 138 1.44 5.81 0.22
C MET A 138 0.32 5.13 1.01
N MET A 139 -0.42 4.20 0.41
CA MET A 139 -1.47 3.44 1.10
C MET A 139 -0.95 2.64 2.28
N THR A 140 0.26 2.11 2.19
CA THR A 140 0.83 1.18 3.18
C THR A 140 1.97 1.77 4.01
N GLY A 141 2.42 2.99 3.72
CA GLY A 141 3.54 3.67 4.36
C GLY A 141 3.15 4.72 5.42
N GLY A 142 1.87 5.08 5.48
CA GLY A 142 1.35 6.03 6.45
C GLY A 142 0.96 5.34 7.76
N GLN A 143 1.67 5.59 8.82
CA GLN A 143 1.66 5.01 10.15
C GLN A 143 2.38 3.65 10.24
N THR A 144 3.70 3.69 10.32
CA THR A 144 4.38 2.73 11.20
C THR A 144 3.72 2.90 12.57
N THR A 145 2.93 1.90 12.98
CA THR A 145 2.65 1.70 14.38
C THR A 145 3.99 1.84 15.09
N MET A 146 4.17 2.85 15.95
CA MET A 146 5.30 2.87 16.87
C MET A 146 5.09 1.65 17.76
N ALA A 147 5.56 0.49 17.32
CA ALA A 147 5.85 -0.60 18.20
C ALA A 147 7.03 -0.12 19.04
N PHE A 148 6.74 0.46 20.19
CA PHE A 148 7.70 0.61 21.25
C PHE A 148 8.08 -0.81 21.64
N SER A 149 9.09 -1.36 20.99
CA SER A 149 9.77 -2.57 21.43
C SER A 149 10.50 -2.18 22.71
N MET A 150 9.83 -2.30 23.85
CA MET A 150 10.56 -2.53 25.08
C MET A 150 11.22 -3.90 24.91
N GLU A 151 12.51 -3.90 24.58
CA GLU A 151 13.34 -5.08 24.68
C GLU A 151 13.32 -5.55 26.14
N GLY A 152 12.53 -6.56 26.38
CA GLY A 152 12.53 -7.39 27.58
C GLY A 152 12.49 -8.83 27.09
N GLU A 153 13.60 -9.53 27.28
CA GLU A 153 13.79 -10.94 26.93
C GLU A 153 12.61 -11.81 27.37
N GLY A 154 12.03 -12.59 26.44
CA GLY A 154 11.03 -13.60 26.77
C GLY A 154 10.31 -14.08 25.52
N GLN A 155 10.77 -15.22 24.99
CA GLN A 155 10.11 -16.02 23.96
C GLN A 155 8.61 -16.23 24.27
N GLN A 156 7.70 -15.98 23.33
CA GLN A 156 6.70 -16.98 22.89
C GLN A 156 5.64 -16.40 21.94
N GLN A 157 5.50 -17.08 20.83
CA GLN A 157 4.31 -17.38 19.99
C GLN A 157 3.37 -16.25 19.55
N ALA A 158 3.27 -16.13 18.22
CA ALA A 158 2.22 -15.47 17.48
C ALA A 158 0.83 -16.04 17.84
N GLY A 159 -0.10 -15.15 18.17
CA GLY A 159 -1.51 -15.50 18.33
C GLY A 159 -2.29 -14.34 18.99
N GLU A 160 -3.26 -13.81 18.25
CA GLU A 160 -4.38 -13.00 18.68
C GLU A 160 -4.10 -11.67 19.41
N MET A 161 -4.54 -10.58 18.79
CA MET A 161 -4.61 -9.24 19.40
C MET A 161 -5.62 -9.25 20.57
N GLY A 162 -5.21 -9.81 21.71
CA GLY A 162 -5.87 -9.65 23.00
C GLY A 162 -5.33 -8.42 23.71
N ILE A 163 -6.22 -7.65 24.31
CA ILE A 163 -5.87 -6.53 25.20
C ILE A 163 -4.95 -7.08 26.30
N GLN A 164 -3.65 -6.75 26.25
CA GLN A 164 -2.72 -7.12 27.30
C GLN A 164 -3.05 -6.34 28.58
N ARG A 165 -3.53 -7.03 29.60
CA ARG A 165 -3.67 -6.45 30.92
C ARG A 165 -2.25 -6.19 31.48
N VAL A 166 -1.94 -4.90 31.67
CA VAL A 166 -0.71 -4.51 32.36
C VAL A 166 -0.80 -5.00 33.81
N VAL A 167 0.00 -6.00 34.17
CA VAL A 167 0.13 -6.42 35.57
C VAL A 167 0.97 -5.36 36.27
N ARG A 168 0.31 -4.58 37.12
CA ARG A 168 1.02 -3.58 37.95
C ARG A 168 1.99 -4.29 38.89
N ALA A 169 3.27 -3.94 38.80
CA ALA A 169 4.23 -4.32 39.83
C ALA A 169 3.76 -3.77 41.19
N ALA A 170 3.99 -4.53 42.27
CA ALA A 170 3.56 -4.18 43.63
C ALA A 170 4.24 -2.92 44.22
N SER A 171 5.09 -2.23 43.44
CA SER A 171 5.74 -0.98 43.87
C SER A 171 4.78 0.18 43.74
N LYS A 172 4.61 0.94 44.80
CA LYS A 172 3.86 2.19 44.79
C LYS A 172 4.49 3.15 43.77
N LEU A 173 3.66 3.67 42.87
CA LEU A 173 4.11 4.70 41.93
C LEU A 173 4.62 5.92 42.75
N ARG A 174 5.78 6.45 42.37
CA ARG A 174 6.31 7.67 42.96
C ARG A 174 5.43 8.83 42.52
N VAL A 175 4.79 9.48 43.45
CA VAL A 175 4.05 10.73 43.19
C VAL A 175 5.07 11.86 43.22
N VAL A 176 5.15 12.60 42.13
CA VAL A 176 5.96 13.82 42.04
C VAL A 176 5.02 14.98 42.35
N TYR A 177 5.30 15.69 43.43
CA TYR A 177 4.59 16.89 43.81
C TYR A 177 5.21 18.11 43.15
N ALA A 178 4.40 19.13 42.88
CA ALA A 178 4.89 20.38 42.34
C ALA A 178 5.80 21.08 43.37
N SER A 179 6.84 21.73 42.88
CA SER A 179 7.72 22.57 43.68
C SER A 179 6.99 23.87 44.14
N ASP A 180 7.52 24.53 45.15
CA ASP A 180 6.97 25.81 45.63
C ASP A 180 6.95 26.88 44.53
N GLU A 181 7.97 26.89 43.67
CA GLU A 181 8.02 27.79 42.53
C GLU A 181 6.94 27.50 41.49
N GLU A 182 6.69 26.23 41.19
CA GLU A 182 5.62 25.81 40.28
C GLU A 182 4.24 26.16 40.84
N LEU A 183 4.03 26.01 42.16
CA LEU A 183 2.79 26.41 42.85
C LEU A 183 2.59 27.92 42.80
N MET A 184 3.62 28.73 43.04
CA MET A 184 3.52 30.19 42.94
C MET A 184 3.22 30.63 41.48
N ASN A 185 3.86 30.03 40.49
CA ASN A 185 3.58 30.33 39.12
C ASN A 185 2.14 29.94 38.73
N HIS A 186 1.64 28.82 39.24
CA HIS A 186 0.29 28.36 39.01
C HIS A 186 -0.73 29.36 39.60
N GLU A 187 -0.58 29.78 40.87
CA GLU A 187 -1.45 30.74 41.53
C GLU A 187 -1.45 32.10 40.79
N SER A 188 -0.30 32.58 40.39
CA SER A 188 -0.19 33.83 39.57
C SER A 188 -0.96 33.72 38.27
N ARG A 189 -0.96 32.54 37.62
CA ARG A 189 -1.77 32.29 36.41
C ARG A 189 -3.27 32.30 36.72
N LEU A 190 -3.69 31.69 37.80
CA LEU A 190 -5.09 31.70 38.24
C LEU A 190 -5.59 33.12 38.56
N ASP A 191 -4.78 33.96 39.19
CA ASP A 191 -5.09 35.38 39.42
C ASP A 191 -5.35 36.13 38.11
N LEU A 192 -4.52 35.85 37.09
CA LEU A 192 -4.65 36.46 35.76
C LEU A 192 -5.91 36.00 35.03
N VAL A 193 -6.29 34.73 35.18
CA VAL A 193 -7.53 34.18 34.66
C VAL A 193 -8.74 34.82 35.33
N GLN A 194 -8.74 34.93 36.66
CA GLN A 194 -9.81 35.55 37.39
C GLN A 194 -9.98 37.04 37.06
N LYS A 195 -8.85 37.76 36.93
CA LYS A 195 -8.85 39.20 36.57
C LYS A 195 -9.38 39.45 35.17
N LYS A 196 -9.06 38.59 34.19
CA LYS A 196 -9.47 38.75 32.78
C LYS A 196 -10.83 38.11 32.49
N GLY A 197 -11.15 37.00 33.11
CA GLY A 197 -12.36 36.20 32.85
C GLY A 197 -13.53 36.42 33.83
N GLY A 198 -13.35 37.22 34.88
CA GLY A 198 -14.36 37.51 35.89
C GLY A 198 -14.62 36.36 36.89
N SER A 199 -14.28 35.10 36.53
CA SER A 199 -14.35 33.92 37.40
C SER A 199 -13.25 32.92 37.03
N CYS A 200 -12.82 32.12 38.03
CA CYS A 200 -11.84 31.05 37.84
C CYS A 200 -12.42 29.73 38.37
N LEU A 201 -12.79 28.84 37.44
CA LEU A 201 -13.40 27.53 37.78
C LEU A 201 -12.45 26.60 38.58
N TRP A 202 -11.14 26.87 38.59
CA TRP A 202 -10.14 26.11 39.36
C TRP A 202 -10.07 26.53 40.85
N ARG A 203 -10.75 27.60 41.23
CA ARG A 203 -10.85 28.12 42.61
C ARG A 203 -12.25 28.04 43.18
N ALA A 204 -13.18 27.38 42.45
CA ALA A 204 -14.58 27.21 42.87
C ALA A 204 -14.75 25.95 43.72
#